data_e1be7a1854feb124c675e21657dc80ab
#
_entry.id   e1be7a1854feb124c675e21657dc80ab
#
_cell.length_a   1.000
_cell.length_b   1.000
_cell.length_c   1.000
_cell.angle_alpha   90.00
_cell.angle_beta   90.00
_cell.angle_gamma   90.00
#
_symmetry.space_group_name_H-M   'P 1'
#
loop_
_entity.id
_entity.type
_entity.pdbx_description
1 polymer ?
#
loop_
_entity_poly.entity_id
_entity_poly.type
_entity_poly.pdbx_seq_one_letter_code
_entity_poly.pdbx_strand_id
1 'polypeptide(L)'
;MALLIVAEHDNASLKKATLNAIAAAQKIGGDIHVLVAGANAGPAAAAAAKAAGVAKVLHADGAPLGEFLAENVAATVLSIAKNYTHILAPSTSNGKNVLPRVAALLDVQQISDIVAVESPDTFVRPIYAGNALATVQSKDPIKVITVRTTGFDAVAEEGGSGAVETLKAADDSGLSSFVSREVSRSERPELTAAKIIVSGGRGMANGENFKTVLEPLADALGAAMGASRAAVDAGFVPNDWQVGQTGKIVAPDLYIAVGISGAIQHLAGMKDSRVIVAVNKDEEAPIFSVADYGIVGDLFKVVPEVVEGLKK
;
A
#
# COMPACT_ATOMS: atom_id res chain seq x y z
N MET A 1 -23.47 13.93 -4.88
CA MET A 1 -22.25 13.37 -5.53
C MET A 1 -21.89 12.11 -4.76
N ALA A 2 -21.82 10.98 -5.42
CA ALA A 2 -21.47 9.71 -4.77
C ALA A 2 -20.10 9.22 -5.26
N LEU A 3 -19.30 8.71 -4.34
CA LEU A 3 -17.97 8.17 -4.59
C LEU A 3 -17.96 6.67 -4.28
N LEU A 4 -17.28 5.88 -5.11
CA LEU A 4 -17.11 4.45 -4.91
C LEU A 4 -15.67 4.15 -4.49
N ILE A 5 -15.48 3.46 -3.37
CA ILE A 5 -14.20 2.91 -2.95
C ILE A 5 -14.21 1.41 -3.24
N VAL A 6 -13.29 0.95 -4.07
CA VAL A 6 -13.03 -0.49 -4.23
C VAL A 6 -12.15 -0.93 -3.08
N ALA A 7 -12.72 -1.68 -2.15
CA ALA A 7 -12.05 -2.09 -0.92
C ALA A 7 -10.93 -3.12 -1.18
N GLU A 8 -9.86 -3.02 -0.43
CA GLU A 8 -8.88 -4.08 -0.27
C GLU A 8 -9.14 -4.82 1.05
N HIS A 9 -9.26 -6.13 0.97
CA HIS A 9 -9.59 -7.02 2.08
C HIS A 9 -9.06 -8.44 1.81
N ASP A 10 -9.16 -9.31 2.80
CA ASP A 10 -8.80 -10.73 2.70
C ASP A 10 -10.02 -11.65 2.86
N ASN A 11 -11.21 -11.17 2.50
CA ASN A 11 -12.54 -11.75 2.72
C ASN A 11 -12.98 -11.75 4.19
N ALA A 12 -12.07 -11.80 5.15
CA ALA A 12 -12.38 -11.80 6.59
C ALA A 12 -12.24 -10.41 7.23
N SER A 13 -11.22 -9.64 6.84
CA SER A 13 -10.90 -8.34 7.42
C SER A 13 -10.68 -7.26 6.34
N LEU A 14 -11.02 -6.02 6.69
CA LEU A 14 -10.73 -4.85 5.88
C LEU A 14 -9.25 -4.47 6.05
N LYS A 15 -8.54 -4.17 4.96
CA LYS A 15 -7.15 -3.71 5.04
C LYS A 15 -7.09 -2.21 5.33
N LYS A 16 -6.11 -1.79 6.15
CA LYS A 16 -5.87 -0.38 6.51
C LYS A 16 -5.78 0.53 5.28
N ALA A 17 -5.23 0.03 4.16
CA ALA A 17 -5.15 0.74 2.90
C ALA A 17 -6.52 1.27 2.41
N THR A 18 -7.61 0.54 2.65
CA THR A 18 -8.97 0.99 2.33
C THR A 18 -9.36 2.21 3.18
N LEU A 19 -8.97 2.25 4.46
CA LEU A 19 -9.26 3.38 5.35
C LEU A 19 -8.53 4.66 4.90
N ASN A 20 -7.31 4.54 4.34
CA ASN A 20 -6.59 5.66 3.74
C ASN A 20 -7.31 6.17 2.47
N ALA A 21 -7.86 5.26 1.64
CA ALA A 21 -8.63 5.65 0.46
C ALA A 21 -9.96 6.33 0.83
N ILE A 22 -10.60 5.90 1.92
CA ILE A 22 -11.80 6.57 2.47
C ILE A 22 -11.44 8.00 2.93
N ALA A 23 -10.29 8.20 3.59
CA ALA A 23 -9.83 9.53 3.99
C ALA A 23 -9.63 10.46 2.78
N ALA A 24 -9.06 9.97 1.69
CA ALA A 24 -8.96 10.73 0.44
C ALA A 24 -10.34 11.09 -0.12
N ALA A 25 -11.29 10.16 -0.10
CA ALA A 25 -12.66 10.38 -0.55
C ALA A 25 -13.38 11.44 0.31
N GLN A 26 -13.15 11.47 1.62
CA GLN A 26 -13.69 12.53 2.50
C GLN A 26 -13.19 13.92 2.11
N LYS A 27 -11.93 14.05 1.61
CA LYS A 27 -11.40 15.32 1.11
C LYS A 27 -12.05 15.76 -0.21
N ILE A 28 -12.47 14.81 -1.04
CA ILE A 28 -13.23 15.09 -2.28
C ILE A 28 -14.65 15.59 -1.92
N GLY A 29 -15.27 14.99 -0.89
CA GLY A 29 -16.62 15.30 -0.44
C GLY A 29 -17.70 14.53 -1.17
N GLY A 30 -18.84 14.33 -0.53
CA GLY A 30 -20.00 13.57 -1.02
C GLY A 30 -20.20 12.25 -0.29
N ASP A 31 -21.17 11.46 -0.74
CA ASP A 31 -21.53 10.20 -0.11
C ASP A 31 -20.52 9.10 -0.49
N ILE A 32 -19.91 8.48 0.51
CA ILE A 32 -18.89 7.45 0.30
C ILE A 32 -19.55 6.08 0.38
N HIS A 33 -19.50 5.36 -0.73
CA HIS A 33 -19.91 3.97 -0.84
C HIS A 33 -18.68 3.08 -0.96
N VAL A 34 -18.65 1.95 -0.28
CA VAL A 34 -17.54 0.99 -0.31
C VAL A 34 -18.00 -0.29 -0.97
N LEU A 35 -17.35 -0.70 -2.05
CA LEU A 35 -17.56 -2.00 -2.69
C LEU A 35 -16.63 -3.02 -2.03
N VAL A 36 -17.21 -4.04 -1.41
CA VAL A 36 -16.53 -5.24 -0.93
C VAL A 36 -16.89 -6.39 -1.86
N ALA A 37 -15.94 -6.73 -2.73
CA ALA A 37 -16.09 -7.75 -3.76
C ALA A 37 -15.22 -8.97 -3.42
N GLY A 38 -15.82 -10.11 -3.07
CA GLY A 38 -15.07 -11.28 -2.61
C GLY A 38 -15.88 -12.55 -2.62
N ALA A 39 -15.39 -13.59 -1.94
CA ALA A 39 -16.14 -14.81 -1.64
C ALA A 39 -16.19 -15.03 -0.12
N ASN A 40 -17.41 -15.16 0.42
CA ASN A 40 -17.66 -15.18 1.86
C ASN A 40 -17.12 -13.91 2.57
N ALA A 41 -17.18 -12.75 1.90
CA ALA A 41 -16.61 -11.48 2.36
C ALA A 41 -17.54 -10.68 3.29
N GLY A 42 -18.59 -11.30 3.83
CA GLY A 42 -19.51 -10.68 4.80
C GLY A 42 -18.82 -10.01 6.00
N PRO A 43 -17.82 -10.65 6.66
CA PRO A 43 -17.10 -10.02 7.76
C PRO A 43 -16.36 -8.73 7.34
N ALA A 44 -15.71 -8.72 6.16
CA ALA A 44 -15.05 -7.54 5.62
C ALA A 44 -16.06 -6.43 5.27
N ALA A 45 -17.25 -6.79 4.74
CA ALA A 45 -18.32 -5.84 4.48
C ALA A 45 -18.85 -5.22 5.77
N ALA A 46 -19.03 -6.02 6.83
CA ALA A 46 -19.44 -5.53 8.15
C ALA A 46 -18.39 -4.59 8.77
N ALA A 47 -17.09 -4.88 8.59
CA ALA A 47 -16.01 -4.00 9.02
C ALA A 47 -16.02 -2.67 8.23
N ALA A 48 -16.19 -2.73 6.91
CA ALA A 48 -16.30 -1.52 6.08
C ALA A 48 -17.47 -0.62 6.47
N ALA A 49 -18.60 -1.20 6.88
CA ALA A 49 -19.79 -0.45 7.32
C ALA A 49 -19.56 0.34 8.60
N LYS A 50 -18.64 -0.11 9.46
CA LYS A 50 -18.28 0.57 10.71
C LYS A 50 -17.26 1.70 10.50
N ALA A 51 -16.55 1.74 9.39
CA ALA A 51 -15.52 2.74 9.13
C ALA A 51 -16.11 4.15 9.08
N ALA A 52 -15.42 5.10 9.71
CA ALA A 52 -15.91 6.47 9.83
C ALA A 52 -16.12 7.14 8.45
N GLY A 53 -17.32 7.69 8.24
CA GLY A 53 -17.66 8.41 7.01
C GLY A 53 -18.21 7.54 5.88
N VAL A 54 -18.35 6.23 6.07
CA VAL A 54 -18.96 5.33 5.10
C VAL A 54 -20.49 5.44 5.22
N ALA A 55 -21.14 5.84 4.12
CA ALA A 55 -22.59 5.95 4.05
C ALA A 55 -23.25 4.61 3.66
N LYS A 56 -22.57 3.82 2.82
CA LYS A 56 -23.11 2.56 2.29
C LYS A 56 -21.98 1.58 1.94
N VAL A 57 -22.24 0.30 2.13
CA VAL A 57 -21.40 -0.80 1.64
C VAL A 57 -22.19 -1.60 0.60
N LEU A 58 -21.58 -1.81 -0.55
CA LEU A 58 -22.07 -2.72 -1.59
C LEU A 58 -21.30 -4.04 -1.43
N HIS A 59 -21.97 -5.08 -1.02
CA HIS A 59 -21.37 -6.40 -0.84
C HIS A 59 -21.68 -7.27 -2.05
N ALA A 60 -20.67 -7.49 -2.89
CA ALA A 60 -20.70 -8.40 -4.02
C ALA A 60 -20.03 -9.71 -3.63
N ASP A 61 -20.83 -10.73 -3.38
CA ASP A 61 -20.35 -12.07 -2.96
C ASP A 61 -20.49 -13.08 -4.11
N GLY A 62 -19.39 -13.78 -4.42
CA GLY A 62 -19.39 -14.80 -5.45
C GLY A 62 -18.02 -15.46 -5.62
N ALA A 63 -18.02 -16.75 -5.94
CA ALA A 63 -16.80 -17.53 -6.14
C ALA A 63 -15.81 -16.87 -7.14
N PRO A 64 -16.23 -16.24 -8.27
CA PRO A 64 -15.32 -15.59 -9.19
C PRO A 64 -14.55 -14.39 -8.61
N LEU A 65 -14.99 -13.87 -7.47
CA LEU A 65 -14.37 -12.71 -6.79
C LEU A 65 -13.40 -13.12 -5.66
N GLY A 66 -13.36 -14.40 -5.29
CA GLY A 66 -12.65 -14.89 -4.11
C GLY A 66 -11.15 -14.63 -4.11
N GLU A 67 -10.52 -14.68 -5.29
CA GLU A 67 -9.08 -14.46 -5.48
C GLU A 67 -8.75 -13.08 -6.06
N PHE A 68 -9.72 -12.21 -6.11
CA PHE A 68 -9.57 -10.82 -6.52
C PHE A 68 -9.01 -10.64 -7.95
N LEU A 69 -9.37 -11.56 -8.87
CA LEU A 69 -8.98 -11.45 -10.26
C LEU A 69 -9.46 -10.11 -10.85
N ALA A 70 -8.56 -9.34 -11.44
CA ALA A 70 -8.83 -7.97 -11.85
C ALA A 70 -9.96 -7.88 -12.88
N GLU A 71 -10.08 -8.87 -13.76
CA GLU A 71 -11.13 -8.93 -14.78
C GLU A 71 -12.52 -8.99 -14.16
N ASN A 72 -12.69 -9.85 -13.15
CA ASN A 72 -13.97 -10.09 -12.50
C ASN A 72 -14.34 -8.93 -11.56
N VAL A 73 -13.37 -8.40 -10.80
CA VAL A 73 -13.58 -7.22 -9.95
C VAL A 73 -13.91 -6.00 -10.82
N ALA A 74 -13.18 -5.76 -11.91
CA ALA A 74 -13.45 -4.64 -12.80
C ALA A 74 -14.83 -4.74 -13.44
N ALA A 75 -15.27 -5.93 -13.87
CA ALA A 75 -16.62 -6.14 -14.41
C ALA A 75 -17.70 -5.81 -13.37
N THR A 76 -17.49 -6.18 -12.10
CA THR A 76 -18.39 -5.85 -11.00
C THR A 76 -18.45 -4.33 -10.76
N VAL A 77 -17.30 -3.63 -10.75
CA VAL A 77 -17.23 -2.18 -10.64
C VAL A 77 -17.97 -1.50 -11.79
N LEU A 78 -17.76 -1.96 -13.04
CA LEU A 78 -18.37 -1.39 -14.24
C LEU A 78 -19.90 -1.50 -14.24
N SER A 79 -20.46 -2.55 -13.63
CA SER A 79 -21.91 -2.75 -13.55
C SER A 79 -22.62 -1.60 -12.82
N ILE A 80 -21.90 -0.88 -11.93
CA ILE A 80 -22.44 0.21 -11.12
C ILE A 80 -21.76 1.56 -11.37
N ALA A 81 -20.69 1.61 -12.17
CA ALA A 81 -19.83 2.79 -12.36
C ALA A 81 -20.58 4.07 -12.71
N LYS A 82 -21.66 3.96 -13.52
CA LYS A 82 -22.47 5.11 -13.94
C LYS A 82 -23.19 5.85 -12.82
N ASN A 83 -23.29 5.24 -11.65
CA ASN A 83 -23.90 5.85 -10.46
C ASN A 83 -22.94 6.73 -9.66
N TYR A 84 -21.67 6.79 -10.07
CA TYR A 84 -20.60 7.45 -9.35
C TYR A 84 -19.86 8.48 -10.19
N THR A 85 -19.41 9.54 -9.55
CA THR A 85 -18.55 10.55 -10.16
C THR A 85 -17.08 10.25 -9.96
N HIS A 86 -16.75 9.45 -8.93
CA HIS A 86 -15.40 9.06 -8.60
C HIS A 86 -15.36 7.58 -8.22
N ILE A 87 -14.34 6.88 -8.71
CA ILE A 87 -14.05 5.49 -8.37
C ILE A 87 -12.62 5.46 -7.86
N LEU A 88 -12.44 5.10 -6.59
CA LEU A 88 -11.14 5.11 -5.94
C LEU A 88 -10.75 3.70 -5.48
N ALA A 89 -9.46 3.43 -5.44
CA ALA A 89 -8.89 2.29 -4.73
C ALA A 89 -7.54 2.69 -4.11
N PRO A 90 -7.05 1.98 -3.07
CA PRO A 90 -5.67 2.13 -2.61
C PRO A 90 -4.68 1.86 -3.75
N SER A 91 -3.56 2.58 -3.77
CA SER A 91 -2.48 2.40 -4.76
C SER A 91 -1.57 1.21 -4.39
N THR A 92 -2.19 0.09 -4.02
CA THR A 92 -1.57 -1.22 -3.78
C THR A 92 -1.51 -2.03 -5.07
N SER A 93 -0.92 -3.22 -5.03
CA SER A 93 -0.88 -4.12 -6.18
C SER A 93 -2.27 -4.42 -6.73
N ASN A 94 -3.26 -4.62 -5.85
CA ASN A 94 -4.65 -4.88 -6.24
C ASN A 94 -5.29 -3.66 -6.94
N GLY A 95 -5.22 -2.48 -6.33
CA GLY A 95 -5.78 -1.27 -6.92
C GLY A 95 -5.11 -0.90 -8.26
N LYS A 96 -3.78 -1.06 -8.34
CA LYS A 96 -3.01 -0.85 -9.58
C LYS A 96 -3.31 -1.87 -10.68
N ASN A 97 -3.85 -3.04 -10.34
CA ASN A 97 -4.27 -4.06 -11.30
C ASN A 97 -5.72 -3.84 -11.79
N VAL A 98 -6.63 -3.45 -10.89
CA VAL A 98 -8.06 -3.32 -11.19
C VAL A 98 -8.39 -1.98 -11.88
N LEU A 99 -7.97 -0.85 -11.30
CA LEU A 99 -8.45 0.46 -11.72
C LEU A 99 -8.02 0.89 -13.13
N PRO A 100 -6.81 0.57 -13.64
CA PRO A 100 -6.46 0.87 -15.03
C PRO A 100 -7.39 0.19 -16.03
N ARG A 101 -7.83 -1.05 -15.71
CA ARG A 101 -8.80 -1.78 -16.50
C ARG A 101 -10.18 -1.11 -16.48
N VAL A 102 -10.62 -0.67 -15.29
CA VAL A 102 -11.88 0.08 -15.14
C VAL A 102 -11.82 1.37 -15.95
N ALA A 103 -10.74 2.15 -15.85
CA ALA A 103 -10.56 3.40 -16.58
C ALA A 103 -10.62 3.19 -18.09
N ALA A 104 -9.89 2.19 -18.60
CA ALA A 104 -9.87 1.87 -20.03
C ALA A 104 -11.25 1.46 -20.56
N LEU A 105 -12.02 0.67 -19.80
CA LEU A 105 -13.35 0.23 -20.20
C LEU A 105 -14.43 1.32 -20.06
N LEU A 106 -14.16 2.37 -19.28
CA LEU A 106 -15.00 3.58 -19.19
C LEU A 106 -14.57 4.66 -20.20
N ASP A 107 -13.48 4.46 -20.94
CA ASP A 107 -12.84 5.44 -21.84
C ASP A 107 -12.51 6.77 -21.13
N VAL A 108 -11.90 6.67 -19.94
CA VAL A 108 -11.44 7.81 -19.13
C VAL A 108 -9.99 7.65 -18.71
N GLN A 109 -9.34 8.77 -18.33
CA GLN A 109 -7.97 8.74 -17.83
C GLN A 109 -7.92 8.37 -16.34
N GLN A 110 -7.01 7.47 -15.96
CA GLN A 110 -6.73 7.20 -14.55
C GLN A 110 -5.81 8.26 -13.95
N ILE A 111 -6.16 8.77 -12.77
CA ILE A 111 -5.31 9.63 -11.95
C ILE A 111 -4.61 8.73 -10.93
N SER A 112 -3.34 8.43 -11.20
CA SER A 112 -2.61 7.42 -10.43
C SER A 112 -1.89 8.03 -9.23
N ASP A 113 -2.02 7.35 -8.08
CA ASP A 113 -1.15 7.50 -6.91
C ASP A 113 -1.19 8.91 -6.30
N ILE A 114 -2.41 9.44 -6.09
CA ILE A 114 -2.59 10.78 -5.53
C ILE A 114 -2.11 10.85 -4.07
N VAL A 115 -1.52 11.99 -3.70
CA VAL A 115 -1.06 12.30 -2.33
C VAL A 115 -1.84 13.46 -1.68
N ALA A 116 -2.58 14.23 -2.48
CA ALA A 116 -3.47 15.28 -1.98
C ALA A 116 -4.65 15.49 -2.92
N VAL A 117 -5.72 16.08 -2.36
CA VAL A 117 -6.93 16.52 -3.05
C VAL A 117 -7.03 18.03 -2.87
N GLU A 118 -7.03 18.79 -3.96
CA GLU A 118 -7.20 20.25 -3.94
C GLU A 118 -8.66 20.65 -4.21
N SER A 119 -9.34 19.89 -5.08
CA SER A 119 -10.77 20.04 -5.35
C SER A 119 -11.35 18.70 -5.86
N PRO A 120 -12.65 18.57 -6.07
CA PRO A 120 -13.24 17.32 -6.58
C PRO A 120 -12.70 16.85 -7.92
N ASP A 121 -12.04 17.70 -8.69
CA ASP A 121 -11.47 17.37 -10.00
C ASP A 121 -9.97 17.60 -10.11
N THR A 122 -9.32 18.09 -9.02
CA THR A 122 -7.91 18.48 -9.02
C THR A 122 -7.14 17.78 -7.90
N PHE A 123 -6.06 17.12 -8.28
CA PHE A 123 -5.31 16.21 -7.41
C PHE A 123 -3.81 16.43 -7.55
N VAL A 124 -3.07 16.18 -6.48
CA VAL A 124 -1.60 16.19 -6.49
C VAL A 124 -1.07 14.77 -6.53
N ARG A 125 -0.13 14.51 -7.42
CA ARG A 125 0.51 13.18 -7.54
C ARG A 125 2.02 13.30 -7.75
N PRO A 126 2.82 12.37 -7.22
CA PRO A 126 4.26 12.34 -7.48
C PRO A 126 4.54 11.82 -8.90
N ILE A 127 5.55 12.42 -9.52
CA ILE A 127 6.14 12.01 -10.80
C ILE A 127 7.66 11.94 -10.65
N TYR A 128 8.37 11.39 -11.64
CA TYR A 128 9.84 11.20 -11.58
C TYR A 128 10.31 10.53 -10.29
N ALA A 129 9.70 9.38 -9.95
CA ALA A 129 9.97 8.63 -8.72
C ALA A 129 9.80 9.47 -7.43
N GLY A 130 8.91 10.46 -7.46
CA GLY A 130 8.61 11.32 -6.32
C GLY A 130 9.51 12.55 -6.19
N ASN A 131 10.39 12.82 -7.15
CA ASN A 131 11.22 14.02 -7.15
C ASN A 131 10.45 15.29 -7.54
N ALA A 132 9.29 15.14 -8.15
CA ALA A 132 8.39 16.23 -8.47
C ALA A 132 6.95 15.89 -8.10
N LEU A 133 6.17 16.88 -7.73
CA LEU A 133 4.73 16.78 -7.53
C LEU A 133 4.03 17.50 -8.68
N ALA A 134 3.07 16.83 -9.31
CA ALA A 134 2.24 17.40 -10.37
C ALA A 134 0.83 17.59 -9.84
N THR A 135 0.31 18.81 -9.95
CA THR A 135 -1.11 19.08 -9.80
C THR A 135 -1.80 18.79 -11.14
N VAL A 136 -2.76 17.90 -11.12
CA VAL A 136 -3.51 17.46 -12.33
C VAL A 136 -4.98 17.68 -12.14
N GLN A 137 -5.64 18.22 -13.17
CA GLN A 137 -7.09 18.38 -13.22
C GLN A 137 -7.69 17.46 -14.29
N SER A 138 -8.69 16.65 -13.89
CA SER A 138 -9.43 15.79 -14.82
C SER A 138 -10.76 16.44 -15.21
N LYS A 139 -11.03 16.45 -16.52
CA LYS A 139 -12.31 16.87 -17.10
C LYS A 139 -13.23 15.68 -17.40
N ASP A 140 -12.78 14.46 -17.15
CA ASP A 140 -13.57 13.26 -17.40
C ASP A 140 -14.85 13.23 -16.56
N PRO A 141 -15.94 12.65 -17.06
CA PRO A 141 -17.20 12.58 -16.31
C PRO A 141 -17.09 11.72 -15.06
N ILE A 142 -16.25 10.66 -15.09
CA ILE A 142 -15.96 9.78 -13.96
C ILE A 142 -14.46 9.82 -13.73
N LYS A 143 -14.02 10.18 -12.50
CA LYS A 143 -12.63 10.18 -12.12
C LYS A 143 -12.26 8.81 -11.55
N VAL A 144 -11.32 8.11 -12.19
CA VAL A 144 -10.77 6.83 -11.70
C VAL A 144 -9.43 7.11 -11.06
N ILE A 145 -9.28 6.81 -9.76
CA ILE A 145 -8.20 7.32 -8.93
C ILE A 145 -7.57 6.21 -8.11
N THR A 146 -6.25 6.07 -8.14
CA THR A 146 -5.54 5.30 -7.10
C THR A 146 -4.96 6.24 -6.05
N VAL A 147 -5.11 5.87 -4.78
CA VAL A 147 -4.74 6.69 -3.61
C VAL A 147 -3.48 6.15 -2.98
N ARG A 148 -2.43 6.97 -2.87
CA ARG A 148 -1.22 6.62 -2.11
C ARG A 148 -1.57 6.55 -0.63
N THR A 149 -1.43 5.39 -0.02
CA THR A 149 -1.83 5.15 1.37
C THR A 149 -1.03 5.98 2.37
N THR A 150 0.22 6.33 2.05
CA THR A 150 1.08 7.17 2.90
C THR A 150 0.77 8.68 2.80
N GLY A 151 -0.06 9.09 1.85
CA GLY A 151 -0.46 10.50 1.67
C GLY A 151 -1.70 10.92 2.48
N PHE A 152 -2.39 9.97 3.09
CA PHE A 152 -3.64 10.23 3.81
C PHE A 152 -3.68 9.39 5.09
N ASP A 153 -3.93 10.02 6.22
CA ASP A 153 -4.15 9.32 7.49
C ASP A 153 -5.41 8.47 7.39
N ALA A 154 -5.33 7.22 7.85
CA ALA A 154 -6.47 6.31 7.84
C ALA A 154 -7.61 6.87 8.70
N VAL A 155 -8.85 6.77 8.22
CA VAL A 155 -10.03 7.05 9.06
C VAL A 155 -10.13 6.02 10.18
N ALA A 156 -10.89 6.35 11.23
CA ALA A 156 -11.18 5.40 12.30
C ALA A 156 -11.93 4.18 11.75
N GLU A 157 -11.56 2.99 12.24
CA GLU A 157 -12.20 1.71 11.87
C GLU A 157 -13.64 1.62 12.37
N GLU A 158 -13.98 2.42 13.36
CA GLU A 158 -15.30 2.50 13.97
C GLU A 158 -15.83 3.94 13.96
N GLY A 159 -17.13 4.08 14.23
CA GLY A 159 -17.84 5.38 14.24
C GLY A 159 -18.70 5.61 13.00
N GLY A 160 -18.67 4.69 12.02
CA GLY A 160 -19.60 4.65 10.91
C GLY A 160 -20.82 3.75 11.17
N SER A 161 -21.86 3.94 10.38
CA SER A 161 -23.09 3.14 10.41
C SER A 161 -23.66 2.92 9.00
N GLY A 162 -22.76 2.63 8.06
CA GLY A 162 -23.11 2.42 6.65
C GLY A 162 -24.05 1.22 6.47
N ALA A 163 -25.12 1.39 5.69
CA ALA A 163 -26.00 0.29 5.33
C ALA A 163 -25.27 -0.70 4.41
N VAL A 164 -25.39 -1.99 4.70
CA VAL A 164 -24.83 -3.05 3.81
C VAL A 164 -25.93 -3.50 2.85
N GLU A 165 -25.70 -3.32 1.56
CA GLU A 165 -26.61 -3.75 0.49
C GLU A 165 -25.94 -4.85 -0.35
N THR A 166 -26.70 -5.88 -0.70
CA THR A 166 -26.22 -6.93 -1.60
C THR A 166 -26.14 -6.40 -3.03
N LEU A 167 -24.99 -6.58 -3.66
CA LEU A 167 -24.78 -6.34 -5.08
C LEU A 167 -24.57 -7.68 -5.78
N LYS A 168 -25.20 -7.90 -6.92
CA LYS A 168 -24.91 -9.07 -7.74
C LYS A 168 -23.47 -8.97 -8.26
N ALA A 169 -22.63 -9.96 -7.96
CA ALA A 169 -21.32 -10.11 -8.58
C ALA A 169 -21.46 -10.26 -10.10
N ALA A 170 -20.52 -9.71 -10.85
CA ALA A 170 -20.43 -10.02 -12.28
C ALA A 170 -20.11 -11.50 -12.49
N ASP A 171 -20.55 -12.04 -13.61
CA ASP A 171 -20.23 -13.39 -14.00
C ASP A 171 -18.72 -13.54 -14.27
N ASP A 172 -18.18 -14.75 -14.14
CA ASP A 172 -16.77 -15.01 -14.42
C ASP A 172 -16.45 -14.70 -15.89
N SER A 173 -15.44 -13.86 -16.10
CA SER A 173 -14.99 -13.46 -17.43
C SER A 173 -14.29 -14.60 -18.19
N GLY A 174 -13.79 -15.61 -17.50
CA GLY A 174 -13.00 -16.71 -18.06
C GLY A 174 -11.67 -16.29 -18.70
N LEU A 175 -11.23 -15.02 -18.50
CA LEU A 175 -10.00 -14.50 -19.10
C LEU A 175 -8.74 -14.88 -18.33
N SER A 176 -8.88 -15.13 -17.03
CA SER A 176 -7.80 -15.60 -16.16
C SER A 176 -8.36 -16.58 -15.13
N SER A 177 -7.48 -17.42 -14.57
CA SER A 177 -7.85 -18.36 -13.52
C SER A 177 -6.77 -18.35 -12.42
N PHE A 178 -7.22 -18.50 -11.18
CA PHE A 178 -6.30 -18.66 -10.06
C PHE A 178 -5.75 -20.08 -10.06
N VAL A 179 -4.44 -20.22 -9.93
CA VAL A 179 -3.74 -21.53 -9.87
C VAL A 179 -3.29 -21.81 -8.45
N SER A 180 -2.47 -20.93 -7.88
CA SER A 180 -1.97 -21.08 -6.52
C SER A 180 -1.41 -19.75 -6.00
N ARG A 181 -1.27 -19.66 -4.68
CA ARG A 181 -0.62 -18.55 -3.99
C ARG A 181 0.33 -19.10 -2.93
N GLU A 182 1.57 -18.65 -3.00
CA GLU A 182 2.53 -18.85 -1.91
C GLU A 182 2.55 -17.55 -1.08
N VAL A 183 2.22 -17.68 0.20
CA VAL A 183 2.21 -16.56 1.14
C VAL A 183 3.23 -16.85 2.23
N SER A 184 4.21 -15.96 2.38
CA SER A 184 5.09 -16.01 3.55
C SER A 184 4.28 -15.69 4.81
N ARG A 185 4.31 -16.58 5.79
CA ARG A 185 3.71 -16.33 7.11
C ARG A 185 4.77 -15.69 7.99
N SER A 186 4.50 -14.48 8.44
CA SER A 186 5.32 -13.76 9.41
C SER A 186 4.45 -13.37 10.60
N GLU A 187 4.98 -13.52 11.81
CA GLU A 187 4.36 -12.98 13.04
C GLU A 187 4.63 -11.48 13.19
N ARG A 188 5.50 -10.92 12.33
CA ARG A 188 5.85 -9.49 12.33
C ARG A 188 4.73 -8.64 11.72
N PRO A 189 4.66 -7.35 12.11
CA PRO A 189 3.74 -6.41 11.49
C PRO A 189 3.90 -6.37 9.96
N GLU A 190 2.80 -6.19 9.25
CA GLU A 190 2.83 -6.01 7.81
C GLU A 190 3.55 -4.68 7.45
N LEU A 191 4.44 -4.69 6.45
CA LEU A 191 5.29 -3.55 6.08
C LEU A 191 4.49 -2.25 5.86
N THR A 192 3.35 -2.33 5.20
CA THR A 192 2.53 -1.14 4.89
C THR A 192 1.79 -0.56 6.11
N ALA A 193 1.72 -1.30 7.21
CA ALA A 193 1.03 -0.89 8.44
C ALA A 193 2.00 -0.67 9.62
N ALA A 194 3.27 -1.09 9.48
CA ALA A 194 4.27 -1.05 10.54
C ALA A 194 4.67 0.39 10.91
N LYS A 195 4.83 0.63 12.21
CA LYS A 195 5.36 1.90 12.73
C LYS A 195 6.89 1.97 12.70
N ILE A 196 7.54 0.82 12.76
CA ILE A 196 9.00 0.71 12.72
C ILE A 196 9.35 -0.33 11.65
N ILE A 197 10.29 0.01 10.78
CA ILE A 197 10.80 -0.89 9.73
C ILE A 197 12.32 -0.94 9.81
N VAL A 198 12.86 -2.15 9.82
CA VAL A 198 14.29 -2.42 9.65
C VAL A 198 14.48 -3.06 8.27
N SER A 199 15.24 -2.43 7.41
CA SER A 199 15.38 -2.84 6.00
C SER A 199 16.83 -3.12 5.63
N GLY A 200 17.06 -4.27 5.00
CA GLY A 200 18.38 -4.71 4.55
C GLY A 200 18.61 -4.50 3.05
N GLY A 201 19.80 -4.05 2.71
CA GLY A 201 20.24 -3.92 1.33
C GLY A 201 21.10 -5.09 0.85
N ARG A 202 21.62 -4.96 -0.38
CA ARG A 202 22.62 -5.90 -0.93
C ARG A 202 23.88 -5.97 -0.07
N GLY A 203 24.17 -4.93 0.74
CA GLY A 203 25.28 -4.91 1.69
C GLY A 203 25.21 -5.99 2.77
N MET A 204 24.02 -6.61 2.99
CA MET A 204 23.86 -7.78 3.87
C MET A 204 24.57 -9.04 3.36
N ALA A 205 25.01 -9.06 2.10
CA ALA A 205 25.77 -10.09 1.42
C ALA A 205 25.01 -11.41 1.12
N ASN A 206 24.15 -11.89 2.02
CA ASN A 206 23.35 -13.12 1.84
C ASN A 206 22.11 -13.13 2.72
N GLY A 207 21.22 -14.12 2.54
CA GLY A 207 19.99 -14.27 3.30
C GLY A 207 20.18 -14.68 4.77
N GLU A 208 21.27 -15.37 5.10
CA GLU A 208 21.59 -15.76 6.46
C GLU A 208 21.86 -14.54 7.35
N ASN A 209 22.52 -13.53 6.80
CA ASN A 209 22.80 -12.29 7.51
C ASN A 209 21.51 -11.49 7.82
N PHE A 210 20.46 -11.64 7.04
CA PHE A 210 19.14 -11.07 7.42
C PHE A 210 18.65 -11.69 8.73
N LYS A 211 18.86 -12.99 8.94
CA LYS A 211 18.44 -13.69 10.16
C LYS A 211 19.37 -13.42 11.34
N THR A 212 20.68 -13.40 11.10
CA THR A 212 21.66 -13.35 12.21
C THR A 212 22.00 -11.93 12.65
N VAL A 213 21.85 -10.94 11.76
CA VAL A 213 22.21 -9.53 12.05
C VAL A 213 20.98 -8.64 12.12
N LEU A 214 20.08 -8.73 11.11
CA LEU A 214 18.97 -7.79 11.00
C LEU A 214 17.77 -8.18 11.88
N GLU A 215 17.47 -9.47 11.94
CA GLU A 215 16.33 -9.99 12.71
C GLU A 215 16.41 -9.68 14.21
N PRO A 216 17.59 -9.81 14.89
CA PRO A 216 17.71 -9.40 16.27
C PRO A 216 17.41 -7.92 16.53
N LEU A 217 17.76 -7.02 15.58
CA LEU A 217 17.42 -5.61 15.68
C LEU A 217 15.91 -5.40 15.50
N ALA A 218 15.31 -6.08 14.52
CA ALA A 218 13.87 -6.01 14.29
C ALA A 218 13.09 -6.53 15.49
N ASP A 219 13.54 -7.61 16.14
CA ASP A 219 12.92 -8.17 17.35
C ASP A 219 12.99 -7.20 18.53
N ALA A 220 14.15 -6.61 18.77
CA ALA A 220 14.34 -5.65 19.85
C ALA A 220 13.42 -4.41 19.72
N LEU A 221 13.02 -4.07 18.48
CA LEU A 221 12.18 -2.91 18.19
C LEU A 221 10.71 -3.26 17.89
N GLY A 222 10.35 -4.54 17.83
CA GLY A 222 9.02 -4.96 17.35
C GLY A 222 8.75 -4.52 15.91
N ALA A 223 9.80 -4.46 15.10
CA ALA A 223 9.77 -3.88 13.76
C ALA A 223 9.35 -4.89 12.67
N ALA A 224 8.76 -4.38 11.59
CA ALA A 224 8.67 -5.12 10.34
C ALA A 224 10.04 -5.18 9.65
N MET A 225 10.26 -6.23 8.87
CA MET A 225 11.47 -6.37 8.07
C MET A 225 11.19 -6.04 6.60
N GLY A 226 12.06 -5.20 6.03
CA GLY A 226 12.04 -4.82 4.64
C GLY A 226 13.35 -5.14 3.93
N ALA A 227 13.34 -4.98 2.61
CA ALA A 227 14.55 -5.18 1.81
C ALA A 227 14.59 -4.28 0.57
N SER A 228 15.78 -4.03 0.07
CA SER A 228 15.96 -3.41 -1.24
C SER A 228 15.65 -4.41 -2.35
N ARG A 229 15.25 -3.92 -3.53
CA ARG A 229 15.06 -4.75 -4.72
C ARG A 229 16.28 -5.61 -5.01
N ALA A 230 17.48 -5.05 -4.89
CA ALA A 230 18.71 -5.78 -5.14
C ALA A 230 18.95 -6.97 -4.20
N ALA A 231 18.46 -6.91 -2.97
CA ALA A 231 18.51 -8.04 -2.03
C ALA A 231 17.46 -9.11 -2.38
N VAL A 232 16.27 -8.70 -2.81
CA VAL A 232 15.21 -9.59 -3.28
C VAL A 232 15.63 -10.30 -4.57
N ASP A 233 16.11 -9.55 -5.57
CA ASP A 233 16.58 -10.11 -6.86
C ASP A 233 17.75 -11.09 -6.67
N ALA A 234 18.57 -10.90 -5.62
CA ALA A 234 19.63 -11.83 -5.24
C ALA A 234 19.13 -13.07 -4.47
N GLY A 235 17.84 -13.18 -4.19
CA GLY A 235 17.23 -14.29 -3.46
C GLY A 235 17.53 -14.32 -1.97
N PHE A 236 17.95 -13.18 -1.36
CA PHE A 236 18.26 -13.13 0.07
C PHE A 236 17.00 -13.20 0.93
N VAL A 237 15.90 -12.62 0.44
CA VAL A 237 14.62 -12.53 1.13
C VAL A 237 13.44 -12.63 0.14
N PRO A 238 12.22 -12.94 0.63
CA PRO A 238 11.02 -13.02 -0.20
C PRO A 238 10.67 -11.68 -0.86
N ASN A 239 9.95 -11.75 -1.99
CA ASN A 239 9.56 -10.57 -2.78
C ASN A 239 8.62 -9.62 -2.02
N ASP A 240 7.81 -10.11 -1.10
CA ASP A 240 6.87 -9.32 -0.30
C ASP A 240 7.56 -8.42 0.76
N TRP A 241 8.89 -8.58 0.94
CA TRP A 241 9.72 -7.68 1.76
C TRP A 241 10.22 -6.46 0.98
N GLN A 242 10.04 -6.43 -0.33
CA GLN A 242 10.58 -5.34 -1.15
C GLN A 242 9.94 -3.99 -0.81
N VAL A 243 10.79 -3.03 -0.44
CA VAL A 243 10.45 -1.61 -0.30
C VAL A 243 11.01 -0.83 -1.49
N GLY A 244 10.17 0.01 -2.11
CA GLY A 244 10.58 0.83 -3.24
C GLY A 244 9.46 1.10 -4.23
N GLN A 245 9.77 1.76 -5.32
CA GLN A 245 8.82 2.16 -6.37
C GLN A 245 8.01 0.98 -6.94
N THR A 246 8.65 -0.18 -7.11
CA THR A 246 8.03 -1.40 -7.63
C THR A 246 7.68 -2.42 -6.54
N GLY A 247 8.01 -2.11 -5.30
CA GLY A 247 7.62 -2.86 -4.11
C GLY A 247 6.55 -2.15 -3.30
N LYS A 248 6.64 -2.29 -1.99
CA LYS A 248 5.75 -1.58 -1.05
C LYS A 248 6.26 -0.16 -0.81
N ILE A 249 5.34 0.80 -0.76
CA ILE A 249 5.61 2.18 -0.35
C ILE A 249 5.20 2.27 1.12
N VAL A 250 6.13 2.74 1.95
CA VAL A 250 6.00 2.79 3.40
C VAL A 250 6.35 4.19 3.94
N ALA A 251 5.74 4.58 5.04
CA ALA A 251 6.06 5.79 5.78
C ALA A 251 5.92 5.53 7.28
N PRO A 252 6.82 4.71 7.87
CA PRO A 252 6.83 4.43 9.30
C PRO A 252 7.27 5.64 10.12
N ASP A 253 7.06 5.58 11.45
CA ASP A 253 7.65 6.54 12.38
C ASP A 253 9.19 6.42 12.41
N LEU A 254 9.73 5.21 12.18
CA LEU A 254 11.18 4.96 12.12
C LEU A 254 11.50 3.95 11.01
N TYR A 255 12.39 4.35 10.10
CA TYR A 255 12.94 3.48 9.06
C TYR A 255 14.46 3.34 9.24
N ILE A 256 14.93 2.12 9.47
CA ILE A 256 16.36 1.83 9.64
C ILE A 256 16.85 1.14 8.36
N ALA A 257 17.70 1.81 7.59
CA ALA A 257 18.29 1.34 6.34
C ALA A 257 19.69 0.77 6.58
N VAL A 258 19.86 -0.54 6.46
CA VAL A 258 21.13 -1.23 6.73
C VAL A 258 21.74 -1.77 5.45
N GLY A 259 22.90 -1.27 5.05
CA GLY A 259 23.59 -1.70 3.83
C GLY A 259 22.82 -1.42 2.53
N ILE A 260 21.98 -0.38 2.55
CA ILE A 260 21.19 0.09 1.40
C ILE A 260 21.92 1.27 0.77
N SER A 261 22.08 1.27 -0.55
CA SER A 261 22.78 2.34 -1.28
C SER A 261 21.97 3.65 -1.38
N GLY A 262 20.63 3.57 -1.35
CA GLY A 262 19.79 4.74 -1.57
C GLY A 262 19.54 5.05 -3.04
N ALA A 263 19.43 4.02 -3.89
CA ALA A 263 18.97 4.20 -5.27
C ALA A 263 17.59 4.87 -5.27
N ILE A 264 17.33 5.75 -6.25
CA ILE A 264 16.12 6.56 -6.34
C ILE A 264 14.83 5.72 -6.27
N GLN A 265 14.86 4.49 -6.81
CA GLN A 265 13.72 3.58 -6.77
C GLN A 265 13.42 3.08 -5.35
N HIS A 266 14.45 2.93 -4.51
CA HIS A 266 14.26 2.58 -3.10
C HIS A 266 13.77 3.77 -2.30
N LEU A 267 14.40 4.94 -2.50
CA LEU A 267 14.01 6.19 -1.85
C LEU A 267 12.53 6.53 -2.11
N ALA A 268 12.04 6.31 -3.33
CA ALA A 268 10.64 6.53 -3.68
C ALA A 268 9.65 5.72 -2.81
N GLY A 269 10.11 4.65 -2.19
CA GLY A 269 9.30 3.79 -1.33
C GLY A 269 9.39 4.07 0.15
N MET A 270 10.37 4.90 0.63
CA MET A 270 10.56 5.07 2.08
C MET A 270 10.91 6.49 2.54
N LYS A 271 11.18 7.42 1.61
CA LYS A 271 11.62 8.79 1.95
C LYS A 271 10.61 9.61 2.77
N ASP A 272 9.34 9.21 2.74
CA ASP A 272 8.27 9.86 3.51
C ASP A 272 8.19 9.32 4.95
N SER A 273 9.14 8.47 5.38
CA SER A 273 9.28 8.03 6.78
C SER A 273 9.59 9.22 7.68
N ARG A 274 9.06 9.21 8.92
CA ARG A 274 9.21 10.33 9.84
C ARG A 274 10.64 10.53 10.33
N VAL A 275 11.33 9.41 10.60
CA VAL A 275 12.75 9.38 10.95
C VAL A 275 13.42 8.28 10.13
N ILE A 276 14.54 8.62 9.52
CA ILE A 276 15.36 7.69 8.73
C ILE A 276 16.74 7.57 9.37
N VAL A 277 17.11 6.35 9.71
CA VAL A 277 18.46 6.01 10.20
C VAL A 277 19.15 5.16 9.12
N ALA A 278 20.37 5.52 8.74
CA ALA A 278 21.14 4.79 7.75
C ALA A 278 22.45 4.25 8.32
N VAL A 279 22.76 2.99 8.01
CA VAL A 279 24.04 2.35 8.30
C VAL A 279 24.65 1.88 6.99
N ASN A 280 25.76 2.46 6.58
CA ASN A 280 26.48 2.07 5.38
C ASN A 280 27.99 2.28 5.57
N LYS A 281 28.82 1.45 4.94
CA LYS A 281 30.28 1.62 4.93
C LYS A 281 30.78 2.71 3.97
N ASP A 282 29.99 3.04 2.96
CA ASP A 282 30.26 4.06 1.96
C ASP A 282 29.63 5.37 2.40
N GLU A 283 30.46 6.35 2.77
CA GLU A 283 30.01 7.68 3.22
C GLU A 283 29.32 8.48 2.12
N GLU A 284 29.63 8.19 0.84
CA GLU A 284 29.02 8.83 -0.32
C GLU A 284 27.72 8.16 -0.77
N ALA A 285 27.26 7.12 -0.05
CA ALA A 285 26.04 6.42 -0.41
C ALA A 285 24.83 7.37 -0.41
N PRO A 286 24.02 7.44 -1.49
CA PRO A 286 22.89 8.35 -1.61
C PRO A 286 21.85 8.23 -0.49
N ILE A 287 21.81 7.12 0.26
CA ILE A 287 20.92 6.94 1.40
C ILE A 287 21.13 8.02 2.48
N PHE A 288 22.36 8.50 2.65
CA PHE A 288 22.67 9.52 3.63
C PHE A 288 22.08 10.90 3.27
N SER A 289 21.75 11.15 2.00
CA SER A 289 21.09 12.40 1.60
C SER A 289 19.65 12.55 2.12
N VAL A 290 19.03 11.45 2.54
CA VAL A 290 17.66 11.44 3.10
C VAL A 290 17.62 10.95 4.54
N ALA A 291 18.75 10.54 5.11
CA ALA A 291 18.82 10.06 6.49
C ALA A 291 18.88 11.23 7.48
N ASP A 292 18.07 11.16 8.54
CA ASP A 292 18.16 12.09 9.67
C ASP A 292 19.38 11.76 10.54
N TYR A 293 19.73 10.46 10.62
CA TYR A 293 20.89 9.95 11.35
C TYR A 293 21.65 8.96 10.48
N GLY A 294 22.96 9.18 10.35
CA GLY A 294 23.84 8.31 9.57
C GLY A 294 24.98 7.75 10.40
N ILE A 295 25.25 6.45 10.26
CA ILE A 295 26.43 5.80 10.82
C ILE A 295 27.26 5.24 9.66
N VAL A 296 28.43 5.83 9.43
CA VAL A 296 29.40 5.31 8.47
C VAL A 296 30.22 4.22 9.14
N GLY A 297 30.02 2.97 8.73
CA GLY A 297 30.69 1.83 9.37
C GLY A 297 30.29 0.48 8.80
N ASP A 298 30.96 -0.53 9.31
CA ASP A 298 30.66 -1.92 8.99
C ASP A 298 29.38 -2.36 9.72
N LEU A 299 28.32 -2.63 8.96
CA LEU A 299 27.02 -3.04 9.47
C LEU A 299 27.10 -4.29 10.38
N PHE A 300 28.07 -5.18 10.12
CA PHE A 300 28.25 -6.40 10.93
C PHE A 300 28.83 -6.14 12.33
N LYS A 301 29.33 -4.93 12.57
CA LYS A 301 29.77 -4.45 13.88
C LYS A 301 28.74 -3.50 14.48
N VAL A 302 28.29 -2.52 13.71
CA VAL A 302 27.38 -1.47 14.17
C VAL A 302 26.02 -2.02 14.61
N VAL A 303 25.39 -2.92 13.83
CA VAL A 303 24.06 -3.41 14.16
C VAL A 303 24.02 -4.21 15.46
N PRO A 304 24.94 -5.16 15.73
CA PRO A 304 25.01 -5.82 17.02
C PRO A 304 25.24 -4.87 18.21
N GLU A 305 26.07 -3.84 18.05
CA GLU A 305 26.30 -2.83 19.10
C GLU A 305 25.03 -2.03 19.40
N VAL A 306 24.24 -1.68 18.35
CA VAL A 306 22.94 -1.03 18.53
C VAL A 306 21.97 -1.94 19.30
N VAL A 307 21.90 -3.23 18.94
CA VAL A 307 21.05 -4.22 19.64
C VAL A 307 21.43 -4.33 21.12
N GLU A 308 22.72 -4.34 21.41
CA GLU A 308 23.23 -4.36 22.80
C GLU A 308 22.86 -3.08 23.56
N GLY A 309 22.92 -1.94 22.89
CA GLY A 309 22.51 -0.65 23.44
C GLY A 309 21.03 -0.56 23.79
N LEU A 310 20.16 -1.18 22.98
CA LEU A 310 18.71 -1.21 23.19
C LEU A 310 18.26 -2.11 24.36
N LYS A 311 19.12 -3.01 24.85
CA LYS A 311 18.84 -3.89 26.00
C LYS A 311 19.11 -3.23 27.35
N LYS A 312 19.77 -2.09 27.36
CA LYS A 312 20.12 -1.32 28.56
C LYS A 312 19.03 -0.33 28.94
#